data_78c7b223f5407c1422ae88834198aa2f
#
_entry.id   78c7b223f5407c1422ae88834198aa2f
#
_cell.length_a   1.000
_cell.length_b   1.000
_cell.length_c   1.000
_cell.angle_alpha   90.00
_cell.angle_beta   90.00
_cell.angle_gamma   90.00
#
_symmetry.space_group_name_H-M   'P 1'
#
loop_
_entity.id
_entity.type
_entity.pdbx_description
1 polymer ?
#
loop_
_entity_poly.entity_id
_entity_poly.type
_entity_poly.pdbx_seq_one_letter_code
_entity_poly.pdbx_strand_id
1 'polypeptide(L)'
;MKPTSEILPRPRLLFSTAPWFRQPLRDAFRHIAESGFEAVEVMVTQDPHTQEPHLLHGLAREFGLSIEAIHAPFLLITRNVWGSEPTGKIYRAVQLAEEVGASIVIVHPPYRWQVRYRRWIEHSLAEFSARTGVTVAVENMFPVRVAGERGLTFHAGQDVEDLERVPYLVLDTSHAAVAGLDIREFYARFRDKVQHVHLSNNAGRGWDSHLPVYQEGVLPLSEFLDDLAQDGFAGTVSIELDLRPWLKDEEALQEVLVRNRDFCEASLLAPRASGQTAGR
;
A
#
# COMPACT_ATOMS: atom_id res chain seq x y z
N MET A 1 -26.39 10.63 -31.63
CA MET A 1 -25.04 10.27 -31.20
C MET A 1 -25.20 9.56 -29.85
N LYS A 2 -24.83 8.27 -29.73
CA LYS A 2 -24.76 7.62 -28.43
C LYS A 2 -23.61 8.27 -27.66
N PRO A 3 -23.76 8.60 -26.36
CA PRO A 3 -22.62 9.04 -25.58
C PRO A 3 -21.59 7.92 -25.59
N THR A 4 -20.38 8.24 -26.00
CA THR A 4 -19.21 7.38 -25.76
C THR A 4 -19.14 7.17 -24.26
N SER A 5 -19.31 5.93 -23.80
CA SER A 5 -19.07 5.58 -22.39
C SER A 5 -17.61 5.92 -22.10
N GLU A 6 -17.39 6.95 -21.32
CA GLU A 6 -16.07 7.27 -20.80
C GLU A 6 -15.59 6.06 -19.99
N ILE A 7 -14.51 5.44 -20.44
CA ILE A 7 -13.87 4.34 -19.70
C ILE A 7 -13.20 5.00 -18.50
N LEU A 8 -13.79 4.81 -17.33
CA LEU A 8 -13.18 5.30 -16.09
C LEU A 8 -11.79 4.64 -15.88
N PRO A 9 -10.83 5.35 -15.31
CA PRO A 9 -9.55 4.77 -14.95
C PRO A 9 -9.73 3.55 -14.05
N ARG A 10 -8.75 2.67 -14.04
CA ARG A 10 -8.74 1.47 -13.20
C ARG A 10 -7.50 1.50 -12.32
N PRO A 11 -7.59 1.05 -11.07
CA PRO A 11 -6.42 0.93 -10.22
C PRO A 11 -5.43 -0.08 -10.80
N ARG A 12 -4.15 0.19 -10.59
CA ARG A 12 -3.11 -0.79 -10.92
C ARG A 12 -2.92 -1.74 -9.75
N LEU A 13 -3.01 -3.04 -10.03
CA LEU A 13 -2.83 -4.08 -9.02
C LEU A 13 -1.35 -4.43 -8.88
N LEU A 14 -0.84 -4.36 -7.65
CA LEU A 14 0.54 -4.67 -7.29
C LEU A 14 0.57 -5.79 -6.25
N PHE A 15 1.76 -6.36 -6.06
CA PHE A 15 2.07 -7.14 -4.86
C PHE A 15 3.29 -6.54 -4.15
N SER A 16 3.22 -6.41 -2.81
CA SER A 16 4.31 -5.89 -2.00
C SER A 16 5.41 -6.93 -1.79
N THR A 17 6.67 -6.50 -1.86
CA THR A 17 7.81 -7.34 -1.53
C THR A 17 8.05 -7.47 -0.02
N ALA A 18 7.28 -6.77 0.82
CA ALA A 18 7.40 -6.77 2.28
C ALA A 18 7.46 -8.17 2.92
N PRO A 19 6.64 -9.16 2.49
CA PRO A 19 6.68 -10.51 3.06
C PRO A 19 8.05 -11.22 2.97
N TRP A 20 8.86 -10.83 1.99
CA TRP A 20 10.20 -11.41 1.75
C TRP A 20 11.35 -10.61 2.40
N PHE A 21 11.09 -9.74 3.38
CA PHE A 21 12.11 -8.85 3.95
C PHE A 21 13.34 -9.56 4.54
N ARG A 22 13.29 -10.88 4.76
CA ARG A 22 14.41 -11.73 5.23
C ARG A 22 14.94 -12.68 4.17
N GLN A 23 14.45 -12.58 2.96
CA GLN A 23 14.82 -13.43 1.83
C GLN A 23 15.38 -12.57 0.70
N PRO A 24 16.09 -13.17 -0.26
CA PRO A 24 16.55 -12.43 -1.43
C PRO A 24 15.39 -11.76 -2.17
N LEU A 25 15.51 -10.50 -2.53
CA LEU A 25 14.49 -9.76 -3.29
C LEU A 25 14.15 -10.46 -4.62
N ARG A 26 15.13 -11.17 -5.21
CA ARG A 26 14.94 -11.95 -6.42
C ARG A 26 13.84 -13.01 -6.27
N ASP A 27 13.72 -13.65 -5.11
CA ASP A 27 12.69 -14.67 -4.87
C ASP A 27 11.30 -14.03 -4.85
N ALA A 28 11.17 -12.83 -4.25
CA ALA A 28 9.93 -12.07 -4.29
C ALA A 28 9.51 -11.76 -5.74
N PHE A 29 10.42 -11.21 -6.55
CA PHE A 29 10.13 -10.88 -7.95
C PHE A 29 9.74 -12.12 -8.76
N ARG A 30 10.43 -13.25 -8.56
CA ARG A 30 10.11 -14.52 -9.22
C ARG A 30 8.69 -14.98 -8.89
N HIS A 31 8.35 -15.11 -7.61
CA HIS A 31 7.04 -15.59 -7.20
C HIS A 31 5.90 -14.66 -7.63
N ILE A 32 6.10 -13.35 -7.55
CA ILE A 32 5.12 -12.36 -7.99
C ILE A 32 4.87 -12.49 -9.51
N ALA A 33 5.93 -12.56 -10.31
CA ALA A 33 5.80 -12.72 -11.76
C ALA A 33 5.15 -14.06 -12.16
N GLU A 34 5.59 -15.18 -11.56
CA GLU A 34 5.02 -16.51 -11.79
C GLU A 34 3.53 -16.58 -11.42
N SER A 35 3.08 -15.74 -10.46
CA SER A 35 1.66 -15.63 -10.09
C SER A 35 0.84 -14.75 -11.06
N GLY A 36 1.47 -14.19 -12.09
CA GLY A 36 0.82 -13.39 -13.12
C GLY A 36 0.55 -11.93 -12.75
N PHE A 37 1.19 -11.40 -11.71
CA PHE A 37 1.23 -9.95 -11.51
C PHE A 37 2.16 -9.30 -12.55
N GLU A 38 1.85 -8.06 -12.91
CA GLU A 38 2.65 -7.26 -13.85
C GLU A 38 3.44 -6.15 -13.16
N ALA A 39 3.16 -5.91 -11.87
CA ALA A 39 3.75 -4.80 -11.14
C ALA A 39 3.99 -5.14 -9.67
N VAL A 40 4.99 -4.47 -9.09
CA VAL A 40 5.40 -4.65 -7.69
C VAL A 40 5.49 -3.33 -6.94
N GLU A 41 5.30 -3.43 -5.64
CA GLU A 41 5.77 -2.48 -4.67
C GLU A 41 7.05 -3.02 -4.03
N VAL A 42 8.09 -2.20 -3.99
CA VAL A 42 9.37 -2.57 -3.36
C VAL A 42 9.48 -1.95 -1.97
N MET A 43 9.50 -2.80 -0.94
CA MET A 43 9.86 -2.37 0.42
C MET A 43 11.37 -2.25 0.54
N VAL A 44 11.85 -1.06 0.88
CA VAL A 44 13.28 -0.80 1.11
C VAL A 44 13.71 -1.40 2.45
N THR A 45 14.73 -2.28 2.38
CA THR A 45 15.30 -2.99 3.53
C THR A 45 16.81 -2.82 3.61
N GLN A 46 17.50 -3.63 4.44
CA GLN A 46 18.96 -3.68 4.47
C GLN A 46 19.55 -4.41 3.25
N ASP A 47 18.75 -5.14 2.48
CA ASP A 47 19.20 -5.77 1.24
C ASP A 47 19.55 -4.68 0.20
N PRO A 48 20.80 -4.60 -0.28
CA PRO A 48 21.19 -3.62 -1.30
C PRO A 48 20.35 -3.68 -2.57
N HIS A 49 19.79 -4.84 -2.93
CA HIS A 49 18.90 -4.96 -4.08
C HIS A 49 17.65 -4.10 -3.97
N THR A 50 17.21 -3.78 -2.75
CA THR A 50 16.06 -2.89 -2.52
C THR A 50 16.42 -1.40 -2.55
N GLN A 51 17.72 -1.06 -2.62
CA GLN A 51 18.23 0.31 -2.47
C GLN A 51 18.89 0.86 -3.73
N GLU A 52 19.33 -0.03 -4.64
CA GLU A 52 20.14 0.32 -5.80
C GLU A 52 19.33 0.27 -7.09
N PRO A 53 19.12 1.38 -7.79
CA PRO A 53 18.25 1.43 -8.97
C PRO A 53 18.66 0.43 -10.06
N HIS A 54 19.98 0.26 -10.30
CA HIS A 54 20.45 -0.66 -11.35
C HIS A 54 20.14 -2.13 -11.03
N LEU A 55 20.14 -2.52 -9.75
CA LEU A 55 19.78 -3.88 -9.31
C LEU A 55 18.26 -4.10 -9.46
N LEU A 56 17.47 -3.10 -9.07
CA LEU A 56 16.01 -3.12 -9.23
C LEU A 56 15.62 -3.20 -10.71
N HIS A 57 16.23 -2.41 -11.58
CA HIS A 57 16.03 -2.51 -13.04
C HIS A 57 16.44 -3.88 -13.60
N GLY A 58 17.50 -4.49 -13.06
CA GLY A 58 17.90 -5.83 -13.42
C GLY A 58 16.80 -6.84 -13.15
N LEU A 59 16.25 -6.84 -11.93
CA LEU A 59 15.19 -7.75 -11.53
C LEU A 59 13.87 -7.45 -12.30
N ALA A 60 13.49 -6.19 -12.43
CA ALA A 60 12.30 -5.78 -13.17
C ALA A 60 12.31 -6.31 -14.60
N ARG A 61 13.44 -6.15 -15.32
CA ARG A 61 13.60 -6.69 -16.68
C ARG A 61 13.62 -8.22 -16.71
N GLU A 62 14.30 -8.85 -15.77
CA GLU A 62 14.44 -10.29 -15.73
C GLU A 62 13.08 -10.98 -15.59
N PHE A 63 12.22 -10.44 -14.74
CA PHE A 63 10.92 -11.02 -14.43
C PHE A 63 9.75 -10.36 -15.18
N GLY A 64 10.00 -9.33 -15.98
CA GLY A 64 8.95 -8.64 -16.75
C GLY A 64 7.98 -7.84 -15.88
N LEU A 65 8.42 -7.38 -14.71
CA LEU A 65 7.63 -6.61 -13.77
C LEU A 65 7.95 -5.12 -13.86
N SER A 66 6.94 -4.25 -13.69
CA SER A 66 7.16 -2.83 -13.42
C SER A 66 7.22 -2.55 -11.92
N ILE A 67 8.03 -1.57 -11.53
CA ILE A 67 8.07 -1.08 -10.14
C ILE A 67 7.22 0.18 -10.10
N GLU A 68 6.09 0.12 -9.43
CA GLU A 68 5.12 1.23 -9.39
C GLU A 68 5.16 2.02 -8.09
N ALA A 69 5.61 1.36 -7.01
CA ALA A 69 5.61 1.93 -5.67
C ALA A 69 6.90 1.58 -4.91
N ILE A 70 7.38 2.52 -4.11
CA ILE A 70 8.50 2.34 -3.18
C ILE A 70 8.01 2.56 -1.76
N HIS A 71 8.09 1.54 -0.92
CA HIS A 71 7.83 1.65 0.51
C HIS A 71 9.10 2.05 1.24
N ALA A 72 9.15 3.27 1.77
CA ALA A 72 10.32 3.82 2.42
C ALA A 72 10.64 3.10 3.76
N PRO A 73 11.92 3.07 4.20
CA PRO A 73 12.37 2.26 5.33
C PRO A 73 12.04 2.88 6.69
N PHE A 74 10.76 2.91 7.07
CA PHE A 74 10.26 3.48 8.33
C PHE A 74 10.05 2.46 9.45
N LEU A 75 9.96 1.15 9.14
CA LEU A 75 9.81 0.10 10.14
C LEU A 75 11.00 0.07 11.12
N LEU A 76 10.77 -0.41 12.34
CA LEU A 76 11.83 -0.57 13.35
C LEU A 76 12.99 -1.43 12.83
N ILE A 77 12.70 -2.46 12.04
CA ILE A 77 13.68 -3.35 11.43
C ILE A 77 14.53 -2.66 10.36
N THR A 78 14.01 -1.61 9.73
CA THR A 78 14.69 -0.82 8.69
C THR A 78 15.17 0.54 9.18
N ARG A 79 15.08 0.82 10.49
CA ARG A 79 15.35 2.14 11.07
C ARG A 79 16.72 2.74 10.74
N ASN A 80 17.71 1.90 10.51
CA ASN A 80 19.09 2.34 10.20
C ASN A 80 19.37 2.45 8.70
N VAL A 81 18.45 2.00 7.84
CA VAL A 81 18.57 2.16 6.39
C VAL A 81 18.47 3.63 6.05
N TRP A 82 19.47 4.15 5.37
CA TRP A 82 19.60 5.57 5.00
C TRP A 82 19.64 6.57 6.18
N GLY A 83 19.99 6.10 7.36
CA GLY A 83 20.06 6.92 8.58
C GLY A 83 18.74 6.96 9.34
N SER A 84 18.64 7.84 10.34
CA SER A 84 17.50 7.91 11.27
C SER A 84 16.59 9.12 11.05
N GLU A 85 16.98 10.06 10.18
CA GLU A 85 16.24 11.29 9.93
C GLU A 85 15.13 11.03 8.91
N PRO A 86 13.82 11.25 9.25
CA PRO A 86 12.71 10.88 8.40
C PRO A 86 12.68 11.54 7.03
N THR A 87 12.89 12.85 6.97
CA THR A 87 12.86 13.57 5.69
C THR A 87 14.02 13.18 4.77
N GLY A 88 15.20 12.88 5.33
CA GLY A 88 16.32 12.33 4.56
C GLY A 88 16.01 10.98 3.92
N LYS A 89 15.26 10.11 4.62
CA LYS A 89 14.77 8.84 4.05
C LYS A 89 13.78 9.09 2.91
N ILE A 90 12.88 10.05 3.06
CA ILE A 90 11.92 10.41 2.02
C ILE A 90 12.62 10.92 0.77
N TYR A 91 13.60 11.82 0.91
CA TYR A 91 14.37 12.32 -0.23
C TYR A 91 15.04 11.17 -1.00
N ARG A 92 15.65 10.22 -0.29
CA ARG A 92 16.28 9.05 -0.93
C ARG A 92 15.26 8.10 -1.57
N ALA A 93 14.12 7.88 -0.92
CA ALA A 93 13.06 7.04 -1.48
C ALA A 93 12.45 7.65 -2.74
N VAL A 94 12.28 8.97 -2.78
CA VAL A 94 11.80 9.69 -3.97
C VAL A 94 12.84 9.63 -5.08
N GLN A 95 14.13 9.85 -4.78
CA GLN A 95 15.19 9.70 -5.77
C GLN A 95 15.21 8.27 -6.35
N LEU A 96 15.10 7.25 -5.50
CA LEU A 96 14.99 5.86 -5.95
C LEU A 96 13.78 5.65 -6.85
N ALA A 97 12.61 6.18 -6.45
CA ALA A 97 11.38 6.09 -7.22
C ALA A 97 11.51 6.75 -8.61
N GLU A 98 12.08 7.96 -8.67
CA GLU A 98 12.37 8.66 -9.94
C GLU A 98 13.26 7.80 -10.86
N GLU A 99 14.33 7.22 -10.30
CA GLU A 99 15.29 6.41 -11.06
C GLU A 99 14.69 5.07 -11.54
N VAL A 100 13.77 4.44 -10.79
CA VAL A 100 13.14 3.17 -11.22
C VAL A 100 11.81 3.35 -11.95
N GLY A 101 11.31 4.59 -12.05
CA GLY A 101 10.06 4.91 -12.73
C GLY A 101 8.81 4.68 -11.88
N ALA A 102 8.95 4.55 -10.55
CA ALA A 102 7.81 4.43 -9.64
C ALA A 102 7.14 5.80 -9.43
N SER A 103 5.82 5.81 -9.37
CA SER A 103 5.03 7.04 -9.26
C SER A 103 4.70 7.45 -7.83
N ILE A 104 4.86 6.52 -6.88
CA ILE A 104 4.46 6.73 -5.48
C ILE A 104 5.49 6.20 -4.49
N VAL A 105 5.66 6.94 -3.40
CA VAL A 105 6.46 6.57 -2.22
C VAL A 105 5.55 6.49 -1.01
N ILE A 106 5.54 5.35 -0.33
CA ILE A 106 4.79 5.11 0.89
C ILE A 106 5.67 5.44 2.09
N VAL A 107 5.14 6.21 3.04
CA VAL A 107 5.83 6.57 4.27
C VAL A 107 4.93 6.37 5.49
N HIS A 108 5.53 5.98 6.61
CA HIS A 108 4.82 5.93 7.86
C HIS A 108 4.65 7.33 8.48
N PRO A 109 3.57 7.54 9.24
CA PRO A 109 3.35 8.80 9.93
C PRO A 109 4.41 9.04 11.02
N PRO A 110 4.57 10.29 11.45
CA PRO A 110 5.52 10.66 12.49
C PRO A 110 5.17 10.01 13.83
N TYR A 111 6.18 9.63 14.60
CA TYR A 111 5.99 9.41 16.03
C TYR A 111 5.66 10.71 16.75
N ARG A 112 4.97 10.63 17.89
CA ARG A 112 4.51 11.80 18.66
C ARG A 112 5.61 12.82 18.98
N TRP A 113 6.85 12.38 19.13
CA TRP A 113 8.01 13.25 19.39
C TRP A 113 8.66 13.84 18.15
N GLN A 114 8.28 13.38 16.94
CA GLN A 114 8.85 13.84 15.67
C GLN A 114 8.11 15.09 15.13
N VAL A 115 8.06 16.16 15.92
CA VAL A 115 7.30 17.37 15.60
C VAL A 115 7.73 18.03 14.29
N ARG A 116 9.03 17.99 13.96
CA ARG A 116 9.55 18.54 12.69
C ARG A 116 9.04 17.77 11.48
N TYR A 117 9.04 16.45 11.57
CA TYR A 117 8.53 15.58 10.51
C TYR A 117 7.03 15.78 10.33
N ARG A 118 6.24 15.88 11.41
CA ARG A 118 4.82 16.19 11.34
C ARG A 118 4.55 17.50 10.59
N ARG A 119 5.25 18.58 10.98
CA ARG A 119 5.11 19.88 10.29
C ARG A 119 5.49 19.82 8.83
N TRP A 120 6.51 19.03 8.49
CA TRP A 120 6.92 18.85 7.11
C TRP A 120 5.83 18.16 6.29
N ILE A 121 5.18 17.12 6.82
CA ILE A 121 4.02 16.47 6.17
C ILE A 121 2.89 17.47 5.96
N GLU A 122 2.52 18.23 7.00
CA GLU A 122 1.37 19.12 6.96
C GLU A 122 1.56 20.32 6.00
N HIS A 123 2.80 20.79 5.80
CA HIS A 123 3.04 22.06 5.11
C HIS A 123 3.94 21.98 3.87
N SER A 124 4.70 20.91 3.70
CA SER A 124 5.70 20.84 2.62
C SER A 124 5.51 19.65 1.69
N LEU A 125 4.82 18.60 2.13
CA LEU A 125 4.72 17.34 1.39
C LEU A 125 4.03 17.52 0.03
N ALA A 126 2.95 18.30 -0.05
CA ALA A 126 2.23 18.52 -1.30
C ALA A 126 3.10 19.24 -2.34
N GLU A 127 3.80 20.32 -1.94
CA GLU A 127 4.72 21.04 -2.82
C GLU A 127 5.90 20.16 -3.23
N PHE A 128 6.43 19.37 -2.30
CA PHE A 128 7.53 18.44 -2.57
C PHE A 128 7.13 17.41 -3.61
N SER A 129 5.97 16.76 -3.46
CA SER A 129 5.46 15.78 -4.44
C SER A 129 5.20 16.41 -5.80
N ALA A 130 4.61 17.62 -5.84
CA ALA A 130 4.37 18.32 -7.09
C ALA A 130 5.67 18.69 -7.84
N ARG A 131 6.74 19.01 -7.10
CA ARG A 131 8.04 19.39 -7.68
C ARG A 131 8.81 18.18 -8.22
N THR A 132 8.73 17.04 -7.55
CA THR A 132 9.44 15.81 -7.93
C THR A 132 8.66 14.97 -8.95
N GLY A 133 7.36 15.18 -9.07
CA GLY A 133 6.49 14.33 -9.87
C GLY A 133 6.21 12.95 -9.26
N VAL A 134 6.75 12.67 -8.07
CA VAL A 134 6.51 11.45 -7.29
C VAL A 134 5.60 11.76 -6.12
N THR A 135 4.47 11.09 -6.03
CA THR A 135 3.55 11.26 -4.90
C THR A 135 4.12 10.61 -3.64
N VAL A 136 4.28 11.38 -2.57
CA VAL A 136 4.61 10.82 -1.24
C VAL A 136 3.33 10.72 -0.43
N ALA A 137 2.90 9.50 -0.11
CA ALA A 137 1.65 9.24 0.61
C ALA A 137 1.91 8.66 2.00
N VAL A 138 1.15 9.15 2.98
CA VAL A 138 1.28 8.77 4.39
C VAL A 138 0.28 7.68 4.71
N GLU A 139 0.75 6.59 5.30
CA GLU A 139 -0.05 5.45 5.66
C GLU A 139 -0.82 5.66 6.97
N ASN A 140 -2.06 5.16 7.06
CA ASN A 140 -2.78 5.09 8.33
C ASN A 140 -2.17 4.00 9.21
N MET A 141 -2.01 4.31 10.49
CA MET A 141 -1.48 3.37 11.49
C MET A 141 -2.54 3.08 12.55
N PHE A 142 -2.26 2.11 13.38
CA PHE A 142 -3.14 1.67 14.44
C PHE A 142 -2.51 1.86 15.83
N PRO A 143 -3.34 1.97 16.90
CA PRO A 143 -2.84 1.98 18.27
C PRO A 143 -2.31 0.60 18.66
N VAL A 144 -1.10 0.56 19.22
CA VAL A 144 -0.54 -0.68 19.79
C VAL A 144 -1.26 -0.96 21.12
N ARG A 145 -1.97 -2.09 21.20
CA ARG A 145 -2.65 -2.51 22.42
C ARG A 145 -1.67 -3.30 23.29
N VAL A 146 -1.41 -2.80 24.49
CA VAL A 146 -0.74 -3.55 25.57
C VAL A 146 -1.83 -4.22 26.40
N ALA A 147 -1.63 -5.49 26.77
CA ALA A 147 -2.65 -6.32 27.42
C ALA A 147 -3.39 -5.59 28.56
N GLY A 148 -4.71 -5.44 28.41
CA GLY A 148 -5.61 -4.91 29.43
C GLY A 148 -5.82 -3.40 29.45
N GLU A 149 -5.17 -2.61 28.59
CA GLU A 149 -5.28 -1.15 28.57
C GLU A 149 -5.79 -0.60 27.22
N ARG A 150 -6.26 0.67 27.26
CA ARG A 150 -6.53 1.44 26.02
C ARG A 150 -5.24 1.50 25.19
N GLY A 151 -5.35 1.21 23.90
CA GLY A 151 -4.21 1.16 23.00
C GLY A 151 -3.33 2.41 23.09
N LEU A 152 -2.02 2.22 23.19
CA LEU A 152 -1.04 3.31 23.14
C LEU A 152 -0.79 3.69 21.69
N THR A 153 -1.14 4.91 21.33
CA THR A 153 -0.84 5.46 20.01
C THR A 153 0.55 6.08 20.01
N PHE A 154 1.50 5.43 19.37
CA PHE A 154 2.88 5.94 19.25
C PHE A 154 3.00 6.98 18.13
N HIS A 155 2.19 6.85 17.09
CA HIS A 155 2.16 7.78 15.97
C HIS A 155 1.30 9.02 16.28
N ALA A 156 1.68 10.15 15.70
CA ALA A 156 0.93 11.39 15.75
C ALA A 156 0.08 11.53 14.48
N GLY A 157 -1.04 12.24 14.59
CA GLY A 157 -1.81 12.58 13.41
C GLY A 157 -2.53 11.39 12.78
N GLN A 158 -3.05 10.48 13.61
CA GLN A 158 -3.77 9.29 13.15
C GLN A 158 -5.27 9.33 13.45
N ASP A 159 -5.71 10.35 14.18
CA ASP A 159 -7.13 10.62 14.32
C ASP A 159 -7.66 11.16 12.98
N VAL A 160 -8.92 10.88 12.68
CA VAL A 160 -9.54 11.21 11.39
C VAL A 160 -9.42 12.72 11.06
N GLU A 161 -9.55 13.59 12.08
CA GLU A 161 -9.40 15.03 11.97
C GLU A 161 -7.96 15.47 11.65
N ASP A 162 -6.98 14.74 12.14
CA ASP A 162 -5.56 14.99 11.84
C ASP A 162 -5.18 14.53 10.42
N LEU A 163 -5.75 13.42 9.93
CA LEU A 163 -5.55 12.93 8.57
C LEU A 163 -6.10 13.90 7.51
N GLU A 164 -7.07 14.77 7.88
CA GLU A 164 -7.52 15.85 7.00
C GLU A 164 -6.42 16.85 6.63
N ARG A 165 -5.34 16.95 7.43
CA ARG A 165 -4.19 17.83 7.16
C ARG A 165 -3.13 17.18 6.31
N VAL A 166 -3.21 15.86 6.10
CA VAL A 166 -2.30 15.10 5.24
C VAL A 166 -2.78 15.21 3.79
N PRO A 167 -1.95 15.65 2.84
CA PRO A 167 -2.39 15.83 1.46
C PRO A 167 -2.61 14.52 0.69
N TYR A 168 -1.79 13.51 0.94
CA TYR A 168 -1.85 12.21 0.25
C TYR A 168 -1.79 11.08 1.27
N LEU A 169 -2.70 10.11 1.13
CA LEU A 169 -2.88 9.00 2.06
C LEU A 169 -2.67 7.66 1.38
N VAL A 170 -2.14 6.73 2.16
CA VAL A 170 -2.25 5.29 1.90
C VAL A 170 -3.29 4.73 2.85
N LEU A 171 -4.27 4.00 2.32
CA LEU A 171 -5.20 3.23 3.13
C LEU A 171 -4.66 1.80 3.27
N ASP A 172 -4.14 1.46 4.44
CA ASP A 172 -3.93 0.07 4.83
C ASP A 172 -5.20 -0.47 5.50
N THR A 173 -5.77 -1.50 4.89
CA THR A 173 -7.05 -2.07 5.29
C THR A 173 -6.94 -2.87 6.59
N SER A 174 -5.83 -3.59 6.81
CA SER A 174 -5.59 -4.33 8.06
C SER A 174 -5.35 -3.39 9.24
N HIS A 175 -4.59 -2.31 9.02
CA HIS A 175 -4.39 -1.24 10.01
C HIS A 175 -5.72 -0.58 10.41
N ALA A 176 -6.58 -0.30 9.42
CA ALA A 176 -7.90 0.26 9.67
C ALA A 176 -8.76 -0.67 10.54
N ALA A 177 -8.75 -1.99 10.26
CA ALA A 177 -9.44 -2.97 11.08
C ALA A 177 -8.95 -3.00 12.53
N VAL A 178 -7.62 -2.96 12.75
CA VAL A 178 -7.05 -2.90 14.11
C VAL A 178 -7.42 -1.61 14.84
N ALA A 179 -7.50 -0.49 14.10
CA ALA A 179 -7.93 0.80 14.62
C ALA A 179 -9.45 0.85 14.89
N GLY A 180 -10.23 -0.10 14.38
CA GLY A 180 -11.68 -0.13 14.49
C GLY A 180 -12.37 0.84 13.54
N LEU A 181 -11.72 1.18 12.42
CA LEU A 181 -12.24 2.05 11.37
C LEU A 181 -12.97 1.21 10.30
N ASP A 182 -14.07 1.72 9.79
CA ASP A 182 -14.71 1.19 8.59
C ASP A 182 -13.92 1.66 7.36
N ILE A 183 -13.42 0.70 6.57
CA ILE A 183 -12.57 1.00 5.40
C ILE A 183 -13.33 1.73 4.29
N ARG A 184 -14.63 1.45 4.14
CA ARG A 184 -15.46 2.08 3.11
C ARG A 184 -15.82 3.52 3.51
N GLU A 185 -16.14 3.75 4.78
CA GLU A 185 -16.35 5.11 5.31
C GLU A 185 -15.06 5.93 5.26
N PHE A 186 -13.92 5.32 5.62
CA PHE A 186 -12.62 5.96 5.51
C PHE A 186 -12.33 6.38 4.05
N TYR A 187 -12.48 5.44 3.12
CA TYR A 187 -12.26 5.73 1.70
C TYR A 187 -13.22 6.83 1.20
N ALA A 188 -14.51 6.73 1.49
CA ALA A 188 -15.49 7.73 1.08
C ALA A 188 -15.14 9.14 1.59
N ARG A 189 -14.63 9.25 2.83
CA ARG A 189 -14.20 10.52 3.42
C ARG A 189 -12.93 11.08 2.79
N PHE A 190 -11.97 10.23 2.48
CA PHE A 190 -10.63 10.63 2.01
C PHE A 190 -10.40 10.30 0.54
N ARG A 191 -11.45 10.08 -0.24
CA ARG A 191 -11.38 9.67 -1.65
C ARG A 191 -10.36 10.45 -2.47
N ASP A 192 -10.38 11.78 -2.36
CA ASP A 192 -9.51 12.68 -3.14
C ASP A 192 -8.05 12.65 -2.66
N LYS A 193 -7.77 12.07 -1.51
CA LYS A 193 -6.45 12.00 -0.89
C LYS A 193 -5.82 10.62 -0.94
N VAL A 194 -6.62 9.56 -0.97
CA VAL A 194 -6.11 8.19 -1.08
C VAL A 194 -5.49 8.00 -2.46
N GLN A 195 -4.19 7.72 -2.49
CA GLN A 195 -3.42 7.51 -3.71
C GLN A 195 -2.96 6.06 -3.86
N HIS A 196 -2.95 5.33 -2.76
CA HIS A 196 -2.49 3.95 -2.66
C HIS A 196 -3.28 3.18 -1.61
N VAL A 197 -3.45 1.89 -1.84
CA VAL A 197 -4.11 0.99 -0.89
C VAL A 197 -3.18 -0.19 -0.62
N HIS A 198 -2.86 -0.44 0.66
CA HIS A 198 -2.36 -1.74 1.11
C HIS A 198 -3.56 -2.63 1.41
N LEU A 199 -3.71 -3.69 0.64
CA LEU A 199 -4.87 -4.56 0.68
C LEU A 199 -4.54 -5.90 1.33
N SER A 200 -5.18 -6.18 2.44
CA SER A 200 -5.19 -7.48 3.11
C SER A 200 -6.44 -7.62 3.96
N ASN A 201 -6.82 -8.84 4.32
CA ASN A 201 -7.87 -9.03 5.30
C ASN A 201 -7.30 -9.04 6.73
N ASN A 202 -8.17 -8.95 7.73
CA ASN A 202 -7.78 -9.00 9.14
C ASN A 202 -8.64 -10.02 9.91
N ALA A 203 -8.00 -10.73 10.83
CA ALA A 203 -8.66 -11.75 11.65
C ALA A 203 -9.57 -11.19 12.76
N GLY A 204 -9.60 -9.86 12.97
CA GLY A 204 -10.41 -9.20 14.00
C GLY A 204 -9.96 -9.48 15.43
N ARG A 205 -8.71 -9.94 15.63
CA ARG A 205 -8.19 -10.31 16.97
C ARG A 205 -7.40 -9.19 17.65
N GLY A 206 -7.47 -7.96 17.12
CA GLY A 206 -6.82 -6.78 17.68
C GLY A 206 -5.33 -6.65 17.39
N TRP A 207 -4.83 -7.40 16.43
CA TRP A 207 -3.48 -7.30 15.89
C TRP A 207 -3.50 -7.17 14.37
N ASP A 208 -2.40 -6.69 13.81
CA ASP A 208 -2.19 -6.59 12.40
C ASP A 208 -1.83 -7.96 11.81
N SER A 209 -2.80 -8.60 11.13
CA SER A 209 -2.69 -10.01 10.72
C SER A 209 -2.44 -10.24 9.22
N HIS A 210 -2.62 -9.24 8.38
CA HIS A 210 -2.38 -9.29 6.94
C HIS A 210 -2.78 -10.62 6.28
N LEU A 211 -4.06 -11.04 6.51
CA LEU A 211 -4.59 -12.28 5.93
C LEU A 211 -4.78 -12.15 4.40
N PRO A 212 -4.71 -13.27 3.66
CA PRO A 212 -5.12 -13.30 2.26
C PRO A 212 -6.52 -12.70 2.05
N VAL A 213 -6.67 -11.90 0.99
CA VAL A 213 -7.90 -11.13 0.72
C VAL A 213 -9.12 -12.02 0.47
N TYR A 214 -8.93 -13.23 -0.04
CA TYR A 214 -9.98 -14.20 -0.29
C TYR A 214 -10.39 -15.02 0.95
N GLN A 215 -9.62 -14.95 2.04
CA GLN A 215 -9.94 -15.67 3.27
C GLN A 215 -10.98 -14.93 4.10
N GLU A 216 -11.75 -15.68 4.87
CA GLU A 216 -12.70 -15.11 5.83
C GLU A 216 -11.96 -14.23 6.86
N GLY A 217 -12.46 -13.03 7.06
CA GLY A 217 -11.96 -12.03 7.98
C GLY A 217 -13.03 -11.02 8.31
N VAL A 218 -12.64 -9.89 8.92
CA VAL A 218 -13.60 -8.88 9.40
C VAL A 218 -13.85 -7.74 8.41
N LEU A 219 -13.12 -7.72 7.29
CA LEU A 219 -13.21 -6.60 6.35
C LEU A 219 -14.11 -6.92 5.16
N PRO A 220 -14.98 -5.99 4.72
CA PRO A 220 -15.83 -6.13 3.54
C PRO A 220 -15.02 -5.81 2.26
N LEU A 221 -14.00 -6.64 1.94
CA LEU A 221 -13.04 -6.34 0.88
C LEU A 221 -13.65 -6.37 -0.52
N SER A 222 -14.62 -7.24 -0.77
CA SER A 222 -15.31 -7.32 -2.06
C SER A 222 -16.06 -6.02 -2.36
N GLU A 223 -16.85 -5.56 -1.39
CA GLU A 223 -17.61 -4.31 -1.49
C GLU A 223 -16.68 -3.09 -1.55
N PHE A 224 -15.55 -3.12 -0.84
CA PHE A 224 -14.57 -2.05 -0.90
C PHE A 224 -13.89 -1.96 -2.29
N LEU A 225 -13.51 -3.10 -2.88
CA LEU A 225 -12.95 -3.14 -4.23
C LEU A 225 -13.97 -2.68 -5.28
N ASP A 226 -15.24 -3.03 -5.09
CA ASP A 226 -16.32 -2.53 -5.95
C ASP A 226 -16.49 -1.00 -5.83
N ASP A 227 -16.37 -0.43 -4.63
CA ASP A 227 -16.39 1.03 -4.42
C ASP A 227 -15.22 1.70 -5.18
N LEU A 228 -13.99 1.18 -5.08
CA LEU A 228 -12.83 1.67 -5.83
C LEU A 228 -13.09 1.64 -7.34
N ALA A 229 -13.63 0.52 -7.83
CA ALA A 229 -13.93 0.36 -9.24
C ALA A 229 -15.02 1.32 -9.71
N GLN A 230 -16.11 1.49 -8.95
CA GLN A 230 -17.22 2.38 -9.28
C GLN A 230 -16.81 3.85 -9.33
N ASP A 231 -15.96 4.25 -8.40
CA ASP A 231 -15.45 5.62 -8.32
C ASP A 231 -14.39 5.93 -9.38
N GLY A 232 -13.89 4.91 -10.10
CA GLY A 232 -12.79 5.09 -11.05
C GLY A 232 -11.49 5.45 -10.36
N PHE A 233 -11.21 4.83 -9.20
CA PHE A 233 -9.95 5.03 -8.51
C PHE A 233 -8.76 4.78 -9.44
N ALA A 234 -7.92 5.79 -9.61
CA ALA A 234 -6.80 5.78 -10.56
C ALA A 234 -5.45 5.49 -9.89
N GLY A 235 -5.45 5.27 -8.58
CA GLY A 235 -4.26 4.94 -7.81
C GLY A 235 -3.84 3.47 -7.94
N THR A 236 -3.01 3.04 -7.03
CA THR A 236 -2.47 1.68 -6.97
C THR A 236 -3.05 0.89 -5.79
N VAL A 237 -3.26 -0.41 -5.99
CA VAL A 237 -3.69 -1.35 -4.95
C VAL A 237 -2.60 -2.40 -4.81
N SER A 238 -1.89 -2.41 -3.71
CA SER A 238 -0.81 -3.34 -3.40
C SER A 238 -1.30 -4.39 -2.40
N ILE A 239 -1.22 -5.65 -2.77
CA ILE A 239 -1.53 -6.74 -1.84
C ILE A 239 -0.34 -6.91 -0.91
N GLU A 240 -0.57 -6.75 0.40
CA GLU A 240 0.43 -6.93 1.45
C GLU A 240 -0.01 -7.97 2.47
N LEU A 241 0.69 -9.12 2.51
CA LEU A 241 0.27 -10.30 3.27
C LEU A 241 1.32 -10.76 4.27
N ASP A 242 0.89 -11.46 5.30
CA ASP A 242 1.78 -12.30 6.10
C ASP A 242 1.94 -13.67 5.41
N LEU A 243 2.98 -13.82 4.61
CA LEU A 243 3.27 -15.06 3.88
C LEU A 243 4.06 -16.11 4.68
N ARG A 244 4.46 -15.82 5.92
CA ARG A 244 5.25 -16.75 6.75
C ARG A 244 4.73 -18.19 6.81
N PRO A 245 3.41 -18.46 6.81
CA PRO A 245 2.89 -19.82 6.79
C PRO A 245 3.24 -20.62 5.52
N TRP A 246 3.45 -19.94 4.39
CA TRP A 246 3.62 -20.57 3.07
C TRP A 246 5.04 -20.48 2.49
N LEU A 247 5.94 -19.66 3.07
CA LEU A 247 7.28 -19.42 2.53
C LEU A 247 8.15 -20.68 2.36
N LYS A 248 7.77 -21.80 2.96
CA LYS A 248 8.52 -23.10 2.88
C LYS A 248 7.89 -24.09 1.90
N ASP A 249 6.75 -23.77 1.34
CA ASP A 249 5.99 -24.61 0.42
C ASP A 249 5.71 -23.78 -0.85
N GLU A 250 6.50 -24.02 -1.89
CA GLU A 250 6.42 -23.24 -3.13
C GLU A 250 5.06 -23.38 -3.82
N GLU A 251 4.47 -24.58 -3.81
CA GLU A 251 3.17 -24.80 -4.46
C GLU A 251 2.05 -24.07 -3.70
N ALA A 252 2.02 -24.21 -2.38
CA ALA A 252 1.06 -23.51 -1.53
C ALA A 252 1.25 -21.98 -1.58
N LEU A 253 2.48 -21.49 -1.63
CA LEU A 253 2.78 -20.07 -1.79
C LEU A 253 2.23 -19.55 -3.13
N GLN A 254 2.50 -20.26 -4.22
CA GLN A 254 2.03 -19.90 -5.55
C GLN A 254 0.50 -19.87 -5.61
N GLU A 255 -0.18 -20.87 -5.04
CA GLU A 255 -1.64 -20.91 -4.96
C GLU A 255 -2.18 -19.68 -4.22
N VAL A 256 -1.60 -19.33 -3.07
CA VAL A 256 -2.02 -18.16 -2.29
C VAL A 256 -1.88 -16.88 -3.11
N LEU A 257 -0.77 -16.66 -3.80
CA LEU A 257 -0.55 -15.47 -4.60
C LEU A 257 -1.56 -15.36 -5.75
N VAL A 258 -1.76 -16.44 -6.51
CA VAL A 258 -2.72 -16.50 -7.62
C VAL A 258 -4.14 -16.22 -7.14
N ARG A 259 -4.58 -16.84 -6.04
CA ARG A 259 -5.93 -16.64 -5.51
C ARG A 259 -6.19 -15.20 -5.03
N ASN A 260 -5.17 -14.55 -4.47
CA ASN A 260 -5.28 -13.14 -4.09
C ASN A 260 -5.41 -12.23 -5.32
N ARG A 261 -4.61 -12.46 -6.37
CA ARG A 261 -4.74 -11.75 -7.64
C ARG A 261 -6.14 -11.92 -8.22
N ASP A 262 -6.58 -13.16 -8.39
CA ASP A 262 -7.86 -13.49 -9.01
C ASP A 262 -9.04 -12.87 -8.25
N PHE A 263 -8.99 -12.84 -6.92
CA PHE A 263 -9.99 -12.16 -6.09
C PHE A 263 -10.07 -10.66 -6.40
N CYS A 264 -8.92 -9.99 -6.49
CA CYS A 264 -8.88 -8.56 -6.78
C CYS A 264 -9.32 -8.25 -8.21
N GLU A 265 -8.88 -9.04 -9.17
CA GLU A 265 -9.23 -8.85 -10.59
C GLU A 265 -10.72 -9.07 -10.84
N ALA A 266 -11.35 -10.00 -10.13
CA ALA A 266 -12.78 -10.25 -10.25
C ALA A 266 -13.64 -9.01 -9.96
N SER A 267 -13.24 -8.18 -9.00
CA SER A 267 -13.94 -6.93 -8.67
C SER A 267 -13.41 -5.73 -9.46
N LEU A 268 -12.08 -5.55 -9.54
CA LEU A 268 -11.49 -4.36 -10.14
C LEU A 268 -11.58 -4.35 -11.68
N LEU A 269 -11.58 -5.53 -12.32
CA LEU A 269 -11.53 -5.67 -13.78
C LEU A 269 -12.87 -6.11 -14.38
N ALA A 270 -13.89 -6.43 -13.57
CA ALA A 270 -15.19 -6.85 -14.05
C ALA A 270 -15.79 -5.83 -15.02
N PRO A 271 -16.43 -6.28 -16.12
CA PRO A 271 -17.16 -5.38 -17.00
C PRO A 271 -18.28 -4.70 -16.20
N ARG A 272 -18.26 -3.38 -16.14
CA ARG A 272 -19.32 -2.62 -15.46
C ARG A 272 -20.65 -2.82 -16.18
N ALA A 273 -21.68 -3.25 -15.43
CA ALA A 273 -23.03 -3.21 -15.95
C ALA A 273 -23.41 -1.75 -16.26
N SER A 274 -23.57 -1.43 -17.52
CA SER A 274 -24.05 -0.13 -17.97
C SER A 274 -25.44 0.12 -17.40
N GLY A 275 -25.55 1.00 -16.39
CA GLY A 275 -26.79 1.68 -16.05
C GLY A 275 -27.66 1.04 -14.98
N GLN A 276 -27.45 1.44 -13.74
CA GLN A 276 -28.58 1.81 -12.89
C GLN A 276 -28.31 3.22 -12.38
N THR A 277 -28.76 4.21 -13.13
CA THR A 277 -29.04 5.53 -12.59
C THR A 277 -30.04 5.35 -11.47
N ALA A 278 -29.58 5.41 -10.21
CA ALA A 278 -30.46 5.59 -9.08
C ALA A 278 -31.15 6.94 -9.24
N GLY A 279 -32.35 6.89 -9.78
CA GLY A 279 -33.30 8.00 -9.70
C GLY A 279 -33.84 8.05 -8.26
N ARG A 280 -33.57 9.12 -7.64
CA ARG A 280 -34.32 9.98 -6.69
C ARG A 280 -33.47 10.47 -5.54
#